data_e652220d7de9a004af8febbc6cd1b614
#
_entry.id   e652220d7de9a004af8febbc6cd1b614
#
_cell.length_a   1.000
_cell.length_b   1.000
_cell.length_c   1.000
_cell.angle_alpha   90.00
_cell.angle_beta   90.00
_cell.angle_gamma   90.00
#
_symmetry.space_group_name_H-M   'P 1'
#
loop_
_entity.id
_entity.type
_entity.pdbx_description
1 polymer ?
#
loop_
_entity_poly.entity_id
_entity_poly.type
_entity_poly.pdbx_seq_one_letter_code
_entity_poly.pdbx_strand_id
1 'polypeptide(L)'
;MTTQFAFCLESAERSLREGRYADAEHALSAALALEPRSVKAHFKLGLALERQRKWAGAEAAFRGAIRGKRDHATAWLRLAAACRRQGKAREEETASRAAARLAPRSAEARHGLAITLARLGQTDEAVGEFEETIRLAPSNAIARHGLGLALVAQGRDAEAAVAFAEAVRLDPRAYRAHAQHAEALRRLRRWGDAAVAYREAAALRPEEPVLHGRLGLVLERLRRYREAVAAYSRAARLAPTSGRWRARLGRVLERQGRFADAEATLLEALRQEPDLLDAYVGLASIYRRQAKWDAEARVYERAIRLKPDDAHLHADLGLALEAQGLLGAAEGEFRRAVALAPDNADLHVELGIAMGRQGRHAEAEAALREAMRLNPQDAVARANLALGLGRQGRHAESEAAYRQALEVKPDGAPLHRGLGMALYSQGKHAAAEAAFRGAVALKPGYARAWGDLGELLTETGRHAEAVEVFREAIRVKPPRVASHRGLGAVLLLQGDHASAEAAYRGALARRPDDAQSHFGLWTALERQGKVVEAEVAYRAAIEVSPDLADAHARLGNLLARQGRWREAEASYREAVVLDPGDARSRLALSAVLRRR
;
A
#
# COMPACT_ATOMS: atom_id res chain seq x y z
N MET A 1 -11.49 49.35 65.05
CA MET A 1 -11.64 48.77 63.69
C MET A 1 -10.30 48.53 62.99
N THR A 2 -9.38 49.47 62.91
CA THR A 2 -8.11 49.34 62.20
C THR A 2 -7.20 48.22 62.76
N THR A 3 -7.14 48.02 64.09
CA THR A 3 -6.34 46.96 64.71
C THR A 3 -6.91 45.56 64.46
N GLN A 4 -8.22 45.37 64.39
CA GLN A 4 -8.86 44.09 64.14
C GLN A 4 -8.75 43.67 62.64
N PHE A 5 -8.85 44.63 61.75
CA PHE A 5 -8.59 44.38 60.30
C PHE A 5 -7.14 43.94 60.09
N ALA A 6 -6.16 44.66 60.68
CA ALA A 6 -4.75 44.31 60.59
C ALA A 6 -4.48 42.90 61.12
N PHE A 7 -5.05 42.50 62.26
CA PHE A 7 -4.93 41.18 62.81
C PHE A 7 -5.47 40.09 61.90
N CYS A 8 -6.68 40.29 61.36
CA CYS A 8 -7.28 39.35 60.38
C CYS A 8 -6.40 39.20 59.11
N LEU A 9 -5.85 40.31 58.62
CA LEU A 9 -5.00 40.28 57.44
C LEU A 9 -3.65 39.57 57.69
N GLU A 10 -3.01 39.79 58.86
CA GLU A 10 -1.79 39.09 59.27
C GLU A 10 -2.01 37.60 59.49
N SER A 11 -3.13 37.23 60.15
CA SER A 11 -3.54 35.83 60.29
C SER A 11 -3.71 35.15 58.97
N ALA A 12 -4.37 35.81 58.01
CA ALA A 12 -4.54 35.30 56.66
C ALA A 12 -3.21 35.15 55.89
N GLU A 13 -2.29 36.13 56.05
CA GLU A 13 -0.96 36.03 55.43
C GLU A 13 -0.13 34.89 55.98
N ARG A 14 -0.25 34.59 57.29
CA ARG A 14 0.37 33.42 57.91
C ARG A 14 -0.22 32.14 57.35
N SER A 15 -1.55 32.00 57.32
CA SER A 15 -2.25 30.85 56.81
C SER A 15 -1.94 30.59 55.31
N LEU A 16 -1.80 31.64 54.50
CA LEU A 16 -1.39 31.51 53.09
C LEU A 16 0.05 30.97 52.96
N ARG A 17 0.99 31.42 53.79
CA ARG A 17 2.37 30.92 53.83
C ARG A 17 2.46 29.46 54.27
N GLU A 18 1.60 29.05 55.18
CA GLU A 18 1.52 27.70 55.71
C GLU A 18 0.67 26.75 54.82
N GLY A 19 0.11 27.26 53.74
CA GLY A 19 -0.73 26.47 52.81
C GLY A 19 -2.13 26.14 53.34
N ARG A 20 -2.56 26.76 54.46
CA ARG A 20 -3.89 26.60 55.06
C ARG A 20 -4.90 27.54 54.41
N TYR A 21 -5.29 27.22 53.14
CA TYR A 21 -6.08 28.12 52.31
C TYR A 21 -7.52 28.34 52.79
N ALA A 22 -8.11 27.38 53.47
CA ALA A 22 -9.45 27.52 54.05
C ALA A 22 -9.43 28.51 55.22
N ASP A 23 -8.42 28.42 56.11
CA ASP A 23 -8.26 29.37 57.20
C ASP A 23 -7.97 30.81 56.68
N ALA A 24 -7.18 30.89 55.63
CA ALA A 24 -6.92 32.17 54.96
C ALA A 24 -8.20 32.78 54.33
N GLU A 25 -9.08 31.95 53.74
CA GLU A 25 -10.39 32.38 53.23
C GLU A 25 -11.26 32.96 54.34
N HIS A 26 -11.36 32.26 55.49
CA HIS A 26 -12.14 32.74 56.63
C HIS A 26 -11.63 34.06 57.18
N ALA A 27 -10.31 34.16 57.42
CA ALA A 27 -9.70 35.36 57.92
C ALA A 27 -9.80 36.57 56.96
N LEU A 28 -9.70 36.33 55.66
CA LEU A 28 -9.89 37.37 54.61
C LEU A 28 -11.35 37.78 54.45
N SER A 29 -12.29 36.87 54.59
CA SER A 29 -13.71 37.18 54.60
C SER A 29 -14.08 38.04 55.80
N ALA A 30 -13.52 37.74 57.00
CA ALA A 30 -13.68 38.59 58.20
C ALA A 30 -13.03 39.98 58.02
N ALA A 31 -11.83 40.04 57.41
CA ALA A 31 -11.19 41.31 57.06
C ALA A 31 -12.06 42.13 56.11
N LEU A 32 -12.65 41.52 55.07
CA LEU A 32 -13.52 42.24 54.12
C LEU A 32 -14.89 42.64 54.71
N ALA A 33 -15.33 41.97 55.76
CA ALA A 33 -16.49 42.44 56.54
C ALA A 33 -16.19 43.74 57.27
N LEU A 34 -14.93 43.96 57.71
CA LEU A 34 -14.50 45.18 58.35
C LEU A 34 -14.15 46.29 57.37
N GLU A 35 -13.46 45.91 56.29
CA GLU A 35 -13.04 46.83 55.20
C GLU A 35 -13.45 46.31 53.83
N PRO A 36 -14.71 46.50 53.37
CA PRO A 36 -15.23 45.91 52.11
C PRO A 36 -14.51 46.38 50.83
N ARG A 37 -13.74 47.44 50.89
CA ARG A 37 -13.01 48.01 49.71
C ARG A 37 -11.52 47.71 49.72
N SER A 38 -11.05 46.89 50.67
CA SER A 38 -9.62 46.60 50.77
C SER A 38 -9.11 45.78 49.57
N VAL A 39 -8.36 46.47 48.70
CA VAL A 39 -7.69 45.84 47.51
C VAL A 39 -6.83 44.66 47.93
N LYS A 40 -6.04 44.82 48.98
CA LYS A 40 -5.09 43.81 49.47
C LYS A 40 -5.84 42.56 49.95
N ALA A 41 -6.94 42.73 50.73
CA ALA A 41 -7.75 41.63 51.21
C ALA A 41 -8.46 40.87 50.06
N HIS A 42 -9.09 41.57 49.13
CA HIS A 42 -9.72 40.98 47.92
C HIS A 42 -8.70 40.20 47.09
N PHE A 43 -7.53 40.75 46.81
CA PHE A 43 -6.52 40.08 46.00
C PHE A 43 -6.03 38.79 46.68
N LYS A 44 -5.72 38.85 48.00
CA LYS A 44 -5.30 37.66 48.77
C LYS A 44 -6.39 36.62 48.88
N LEU A 45 -7.66 37.03 49.02
CA LEU A 45 -8.81 36.12 49.02
C LEU A 45 -8.91 35.39 47.65
N GLY A 46 -8.74 36.13 46.55
CA GLY A 46 -8.66 35.54 45.22
C GLY A 46 -7.58 34.48 45.10
N LEU A 47 -6.37 34.72 45.64
CA LEU A 47 -5.28 33.74 45.64
C LEU A 47 -5.61 32.51 46.49
N ALA A 48 -6.21 32.70 47.72
CA ALA A 48 -6.61 31.59 48.57
C ALA A 48 -7.65 30.69 47.89
N LEU A 49 -8.65 31.28 47.24
CA LEU A 49 -9.69 30.59 46.48
C LEU A 49 -9.17 29.91 45.23
N GLU A 50 -8.21 30.53 44.51
CA GLU A 50 -7.52 29.93 43.37
C GLU A 50 -6.81 28.64 43.76
N ARG A 51 -6.12 28.63 44.91
CA ARG A 51 -5.41 27.43 45.43
C ARG A 51 -6.38 26.32 45.83
N GLN A 52 -7.59 26.67 46.26
CA GLN A 52 -8.68 25.74 46.56
C GLN A 52 -9.48 25.30 45.32
N ARG A 53 -9.14 25.78 44.13
CA ARG A 53 -9.88 25.59 42.86
C ARG A 53 -11.32 26.12 42.87
N LYS A 54 -11.63 27.04 43.79
CA LYS A 54 -12.93 27.74 43.88
C LYS A 54 -12.96 28.91 42.90
N TRP A 55 -13.01 28.60 41.58
CA TRP A 55 -12.74 29.57 40.49
C TRP A 55 -13.75 30.73 40.47
N ALA A 56 -15.03 30.49 40.71
CA ALA A 56 -16.06 31.54 40.72
C ALA A 56 -15.83 32.52 41.88
N GLY A 57 -15.49 32.03 43.07
CA GLY A 57 -15.13 32.86 44.19
C GLY A 57 -13.84 33.65 43.95
N ALA A 58 -12.83 33.02 43.36
CA ALA A 58 -11.58 33.69 43.00
C ALA A 58 -11.83 34.83 41.99
N GLU A 59 -12.66 34.62 40.98
CA GLU A 59 -13.08 35.64 40.01
C GLU A 59 -13.73 36.84 40.71
N ALA A 60 -14.72 36.56 41.59
CA ALA A 60 -15.42 37.62 42.32
C ALA A 60 -14.44 38.45 43.22
N ALA A 61 -13.51 37.76 43.87
CA ALA A 61 -12.50 38.40 44.71
C ALA A 61 -11.51 39.25 43.88
N PHE A 62 -11.01 38.72 42.73
CA PHE A 62 -10.12 39.53 41.85
C PHE A 62 -10.86 40.75 41.25
N ARG A 63 -12.15 40.62 40.88
CA ARG A 63 -12.97 41.75 40.47
C ARG A 63 -13.14 42.76 41.59
N GLY A 64 -13.25 42.31 42.86
CA GLY A 64 -13.26 43.18 44.02
C GLY A 64 -11.97 44.00 44.18
N ALA A 65 -10.80 43.35 44.01
CA ALA A 65 -9.50 44.01 44.04
C ALA A 65 -9.40 45.08 42.89
N ILE A 66 -9.88 44.73 41.67
CA ILE A 66 -9.83 45.62 40.50
C ILE A 66 -10.77 46.81 40.69
N ARG A 67 -11.92 46.65 41.30
CA ARG A 67 -12.84 47.77 41.62
C ARG A 67 -12.15 48.77 42.58
N GLY A 68 -11.39 48.30 43.52
CA GLY A 68 -10.63 49.16 44.45
C GLY A 68 -9.39 49.80 43.81
N LYS A 69 -8.76 49.10 42.86
CA LYS A 69 -7.56 49.58 42.14
C LYS A 69 -7.59 49.08 40.70
N ARG A 70 -8.06 49.94 39.75
CA ARG A 70 -8.24 49.56 38.34
C ARG A 70 -6.91 49.26 37.60
N ASP A 71 -5.83 49.84 38.03
CA ASP A 71 -4.46 49.65 37.48
C ASP A 71 -3.67 48.50 38.13
N HIS A 72 -4.36 47.59 38.80
CA HIS A 72 -3.74 46.40 39.42
C HIS A 72 -3.52 45.28 38.39
N ALA A 73 -2.46 45.38 37.59
CA ALA A 73 -2.16 44.46 36.49
C ALA A 73 -2.17 42.98 36.90
N THR A 74 -1.59 42.64 38.07
CA THR A 74 -1.58 41.26 38.57
C THR A 74 -2.98 40.72 38.89
N ALA A 75 -3.88 41.58 39.42
CA ALA A 75 -5.26 41.16 39.65
C ALA A 75 -6.00 40.85 38.34
N TRP A 76 -5.79 41.63 37.31
CA TRP A 76 -6.29 41.38 35.96
C TRP A 76 -5.74 40.07 35.39
N LEU A 77 -4.46 39.78 35.53
CA LEU A 77 -3.82 38.53 35.08
C LEU A 77 -4.41 37.31 35.80
N ARG A 78 -4.61 37.38 37.12
CA ARG A 78 -5.24 36.30 37.89
C ARG A 78 -6.74 36.15 37.57
N LEU A 79 -7.43 37.25 37.31
CA LEU A 79 -8.81 37.21 36.83
C LEU A 79 -8.89 36.46 35.50
N ALA A 80 -8.03 36.74 34.56
CA ALA A 80 -7.97 36.04 33.28
C ALA A 80 -7.76 34.52 33.50
N ALA A 81 -6.84 34.12 34.39
CA ALA A 81 -6.63 32.73 34.71
C ALA A 81 -7.89 32.06 35.32
N ALA A 82 -8.59 32.74 36.22
CA ALA A 82 -9.85 32.25 36.82
C ALA A 82 -10.98 32.12 35.79
N CYS A 83 -11.13 33.10 34.88
CA CYS A 83 -12.09 33.03 33.77
C CYS A 83 -11.75 31.89 32.80
N ARG A 84 -10.49 31.64 32.50
CA ARG A 84 -10.01 30.52 31.66
C ARG A 84 -10.46 29.17 32.23
N ARG A 85 -10.31 28.97 33.53
CA ARG A 85 -10.70 27.73 34.22
C ARG A 85 -12.21 27.48 34.22
N GLN A 86 -12.99 28.53 34.04
CA GLN A 86 -14.45 28.48 33.94
C GLN A 86 -14.97 28.47 32.48
N GLY A 87 -14.09 28.54 31.47
CA GLY A 87 -14.47 28.58 30.07
C GLY A 87 -15.05 29.92 29.60
N LYS A 88 -14.90 30.99 30.39
CA LYS A 88 -15.43 32.34 30.10
C LYS A 88 -14.49 33.09 29.14
N ALA A 89 -14.60 32.80 27.84
CA ALA A 89 -13.64 33.23 26.82
C ALA A 89 -13.53 34.75 26.66
N ARG A 90 -14.68 35.46 26.63
CA ARG A 90 -14.71 36.92 26.44
C ARG A 90 -14.12 37.68 27.64
N GLU A 91 -14.44 37.24 28.84
CA GLU A 91 -13.93 37.82 30.09
C GLU A 91 -12.44 37.54 30.27
N GLU A 92 -11.99 36.34 29.89
CA GLU A 92 -10.56 35.99 29.88
C GLU A 92 -9.78 36.91 28.94
N GLU A 93 -10.25 37.12 27.70
CA GLU A 93 -9.59 38.01 26.73
C GLU A 93 -9.53 39.45 27.26
N THR A 94 -10.67 39.96 27.74
CA THR A 94 -10.72 41.32 28.29
C THR A 94 -9.75 41.54 29.42
N ALA A 95 -9.68 40.56 30.35
CA ALA A 95 -8.80 40.61 31.49
C ALA A 95 -7.33 40.46 31.09
N SER A 96 -6.98 39.59 30.16
CA SER A 96 -5.62 39.39 29.66
C SER A 96 -5.10 40.63 28.94
N ARG A 97 -5.93 41.22 28.04
CA ARG A 97 -5.56 42.50 27.35
C ARG A 97 -5.38 43.65 28.33
N ALA A 98 -6.24 43.73 29.37
CA ALA A 98 -6.08 44.76 30.43
C ALA A 98 -4.78 44.56 31.22
N ALA A 99 -4.44 43.32 31.60
CA ALA A 99 -3.19 43.03 32.30
C ALA A 99 -1.94 43.44 31.46
N ALA A 100 -1.93 43.09 30.18
CA ALA A 100 -0.82 43.39 29.28
C ALA A 100 -0.68 44.91 29.01
N ARG A 101 -1.81 45.65 28.90
CA ARG A 101 -1.78 47.12 28.78
C ARG A 101 -1.27 47.82 30.02
N LEU A 102 -1.64 47.36 31.21
CA LEU A 102 -1.22 47.94 32.49
C LEU A 102 0.24 47.62 32.84
N ALA A 103 0.73 46.48 32.37
CA ALA A 103 2.12 46.06 32.61
C ALA A 103 2.81 45.65 31.31
N PRO A 104 3.08 46.57 30.36
CA PRO A 104 3.58 46.26 29.02
C PRO A 104 4.98 45.62 29.01
N ARG A 105 5.76 45.79 30.07
CA ARG A 105 7.09 45.19 30.27
C ARG A 105 7.07 43.94 31.13
N SER A 106 5.89 43.46 31.51
CA SER A 106 5.73 42.19 32.25
C SER A 106 5.67 41.00 31.30
N ALA A 107 6.71 40.19 31.28
CA ALA A 107 6.72 38.94 30.52
C ALA A 107 5.58 38.01 30.94
N GLU A 108 5.16 38.00 32.23
CA GLU A 108 4.05 37.20 32.71
C GLU A 108 2.69 37.65 32.13
N ALA A 109 2.47 38.98 32.07
CA ALA A 109 1.24 39.54 31.52
C ALA A 109 1.15 39.31 30.01
N ARG A 110 2.22 39.50 29.25
CA ARG A 110 2.33 39.20 27.82
C ARG A 110 2.10 37.72 27.54
N HIS A 111 2.76 36.85 28.30
CA HIS A 111 2.58 35.40 28.17
C HIS A 111 1.13 34.98 28.45
N GLY A 112 0.51 35.56 29.49
CA GLY A 112 -0.90 35.32 29.79
C GLY A 112 -1.83 35.70 28.67
N LEU A 113 -1.58 36.86 28.01
CA LEU A 113 -2.33 37.30 26.83
C LEU A 113 -2.06 36.38 25.64
N ALA A 114 -0.81 36.03 25.35
CA ALA A 114 -0.46 35.11 24.26
C ALA A 114 -1.18 33.77 24.34
N ILE A 115 -1.19 33.16 25.54
CA ILE A 115 -1.94 31.90 25.76
C ILE A 115 -3.45 32.08 25.51
N THR A 116 -4.02 33.21 25.96
CA THR A 116 -5.44 33.51 25.76
C THR A 116 -5.77 33.62 24.27
N LEU A 117 -4.99 34.42 23.53
CA LEU A 117 -5.15 34.62 22.09
C LEU A 117 -5.00 33.32 21.30
N ALA A 118 -3.97 32.52 21.61
CA ALA A 118 -3.76 31.23 20.97
C ALA A 118 -4.95 30.28 21.18
N ARG A 119 -5.50 30.24 22.39
CA ARG A 119 -6.68 29.42 22.71
C ARG A 119 -7.96 29.89 22.01
N LEU A 120 -8.10 31.19 21.76
CA LEU A 120 -9.20 31.79 21.03
C LEU A 120 -9.04 31.73 19.51
N GLY A 121 -7.94 31.16 19.00
CA GLY A 121 -7.67 31.04 17.57
C GLY A 121 -7.12 32.33 16.93
N GLN A 122 -6.83 33.36 17.71
CA GLN A 122 -6.21 34.61 17.25
C GLN A 122 -4.69 34.42 17.15
N THR A 123 -4.30 33.55 16.22
CA THR A 123 -2.93 33.02 16.15
C THR A 123 -1.89 34.07 15.77
N ASP A 124 -2.24 35.07 14.94
CA ASP A 124 -1.31 36.13 14.52
C ASP A 124 -0.92 37.03 15.70
N GLU A 125 -1.91 37.46 16.48
CA GLU A 125 -1.67 38.27 17.67
C GLU A 125 -0.94 37.43 18.76
N ALA A 126 -1.30 36.14 18.88
CA ALA A 126 -0.64 35.23 19.83
C ALA A 126 0.85 35.09 19.54
N VAL A 127 1.27 34.96 18.28
CA VAL A 127 2.68 34.91 17.88
C VAL A 127 3.40 36.19 18.33
N GLY A 128 2.86 37.37 18.02
CA GLY A 128 3.48 38.64 18.42
C GLY A 128 3.62 38.77 19.94
N GLU A 129 2.63 38.34 20.71
CA GLU A 129 2.69 38.40 22.18
C GLU A 129 3.66 37.35 22.77
N PHE A 130 3.83 36.19 22.15
CA PHE A 130 4.88 35.24 22.53
C PHE A 130 6.26 35.76 22.19
N GLU A 131 6.46 36.36 21.02
CA GLU A 131 7.74 36.97 20.65
C GLU A 131 8.13 38.11 21.63
N GLU A 132 7.18 38.95 21.99
CA GLU A 132 7.41 40.00 22.96
C GLU A 132 7.71 39.43 24.38
N THR A 133 7.02 38.35 24.74
CA THR A 133 7.32 37.60 25.98
C THR A 133 8.78 37.10 25.98
N ILE A 134 9.23 36.54 24.86
CA ILE A 134 10.60 36.02 24.70
C ILE A 134 11.63 37.17 24.70
N ARG A 135 11.30 38.33 24.12
CA ARG A 135 12.14 39.52 24.15
C ARG A 135 12.34 40.00 25.58
N LEU A 136 11.29 39.99 26.40
CA LEU A 136 11.33 40.41 27.81
C LEU A 136 11.96 39.35 28.72
N ALA A 137 11.84 38.08 28.42
CA ALA A 137 12.36 36.95 29.18
C ALA A 137 12.95 35.88 28.25
N PRO A 138 14.19 36.05 27.73
CA PRO A 138 14.79 35.16 26.73
C PRO A 138 14.96 33.70 27.17
N SER A 139 15.00 33.43 28.46
CA SER A 139 15.12 32.09 29.04
C SER A 139 13.77 31.39 29.29
N ASN A 140 12.66 31.99 28.86
CA ASN A 140 11.33 31.41 29.07
C ASN A 140 11.05 30.27 28.06
N ALA A 141 11.39 29.04 28.46
CA ALA A 141 11.13 27.85 27.66
C ALA A 141 9.63 27.64 27.34
N ILE A 142 8.74 28.01 28.28
CA ILE A 142 7.28 27.82 28.10
C ILE A 142 6.74 28.78 27.03
N ALA A 143 7.24 30.02 26.99
CA ALA A 143 6.85 30.97 25.95
C ALA A 143 7.34 30.51 24.55
N ARG A 144 8.56 29.98 24.44
CA ARG A 144 9.07 29.41 23.19
C ARG A 144 8.26 28.19 22.72
N HIS A 145 7.88 27.33 23.66
CA HIS A 145 6.96 26.21 23.34
C HIS A 145 5.60 26.72 22.87
N GLY A 146 5.03 27.74 23.54
CA GLY A 146 3.78 28.40 23.16
C GLY A 146 3.85 29.03 21.75
N LEU A 147 4.97 29.74 21.46
CA LEU A 147 5.24 30.28 20.13
C LEU A 147 5.22 29.18 19.06
N GLY A 148 5.92 28.06 19.30
CA GLY A 148 5.94 26.94 18.39
C GLY A 148 4.54 26.39 18.10
N LEU A 149 3.69 26.26 19.12
CA LEU A 149 2.28 25.81 18.95
C LEU A 149 1.45 26.81 18.11
N ALA A 150 1.62 28.12 18.34
CA ALA A 150 0.94 29.14 17.58
C ALA A 150 1.37 29.14 16.09
N LEU A 151 2.67 28.98 15.84
CA LEU A 151 3.23 28.84 14.49
C LEU A 151 2.74 27.59 13.75
N VAL A 152 2.61 26.45 14.45
CA VAL A 152 2.01 25.22 13.88
C VAL A 152 0.57 25.49 13.46
N ALA A 153 -0.19 26.23 14.25
CA ALA A 153 -1.60 26.57 13.91
C ALA A 153 -1.68 27.47 12.66
N GLN A 154 -0.63 28.24 12.34
CA GLN A 154 -0.50 29.01 11.10
C GLN A 154 0.08 28.19 9.92
N GLY A 155 0.47 26.93 10.13
CA GLY A 155 1.17 26.11 9.11
C GLY A 155 2.65 26.48 8.90
N ARG A 156 3.24 27.32 9.76
CA ARG A 156 4.65 27.76 9.71
C ARG A 156 5.55 26.75 10.41
N ASP A 157 5.53 25.49 9.92
CA ASP A 157 6.18 24.35 10.58
C ASP A 157 7.71 24.51 10.70
N ALA A 158 8.36 25.23 9.79
CA ALA A 158 9.82 25.46 9.86
C ALA A 158 10.20 26.36 11.06
N GLU A 159 9.46 27.44 11.24
CA GLU A 159 9.68 28.37 12.36
C GLU A 159 9.25 27.74 13.69
N ALA A 160 8.18 26.97 13.67
CA ALA A 160 7.76 26.19 14.83
C ALA A 160 8.84 25.20 15.29
N ALA A 161 9.51 24.52 14.36
CA ALA A 161 10.61 23.61 14.68
C ALA A 161 11.76 24.35 15.39
N VAL A 162 12.12 25.56 14.94
CA VAL A 162 13.14 26.40 15.59
C VAL A 162 12.70 26.80 17.00
N ALA A 163 11.45 27.25 17.15
CA ALA A 163 10.92 27.65 18.47
C ALA A 163 10.89 26.47 19.45
N PHE A 164 10.50 25.27 19.01
CA PHE A 164 10.54 24.06 19.85
C PHE A 164 11.97 23.61 20.16
N ALA A 165 12.90 23.68 19.22
CA ALA A 165 14.33 23.38 19.46
C ALA A 165 14.89 24.26 20.55
N GLU A 166 14.61 25.58 20.53
CA GLU A 166 15.03 26.51 21.56
C GLU A 166 14.32 26.23 22.91
N ALA A 167 13.05 25.84 22.90
CA ALA A 167 12.37 25.42 24.12
C ALA A 167 13.04 24.19 24.77
N VAL A 168 13.42 23.20 23.95
CA VAL A 168 14.18 22.02 24.39
C VAL A 168 15.56 22.39 24.92
N ARG A 169 16.27 23.30 24.26
CA ARG A 169 17.57 23.76 24.72
C ARG A 169 17.50 24.43 26.11
N LEU A 170 16.43 25.17 26.37
CA LEU A 170 16.21 25.86 27.66
C LEU A 170 15.68 24.91 28.75
N ASP A 171 14.85 23.95 28.42
CA ASP A 171 14.36 22.90 29.32
C ASP A 171 14.50 21.52 28.66
N PRO A 172 15.64 20.84 28.79
CA PRO A 172 15.87 19.52 28.24
C PRO A 172 14.98 18.40 28.81
N ARG A 173 14.26 18.65 29.91
CA ARG A 173 13.35 17.70 30.54
C ARG A 173 11.91 17.87 30.09
N ALA A 174 11.62 18.86 29.28
CA ALA A 174 10.27 19.10 28.74
C ALA A 174 9.91 18.10 27.62
N TYR A 175 9.46 16.90 27.97
CA TYR A 175 9.11 15.85 27.00
C TYR A 175 8.12 16.33 25.93
N ARG A 176 7.18 17.22 26.31
CA ARG A 176 6.21 17.80 25.38
C ARG A 176 6.88 18.66 24.30
N ALA A 177 7.92 19.44 24.68
CA ALA A 177 8.67 20.23 23.71
C ALA A 177 9.43 19.34 22.72
N HIS A 178 10.09 18.28 23.21
CA HIS A 178 10.71 17.26 22.35
C HIS A 178 9.70 16.61 21.40
N ALA A 179 8.51 16.22 21.90
CA ALA A 179 7.47 15.59 21.10
C ALA A 179 6.91 16.53 20.00
N GLN A 180 6.71 17.81 20.33
CA GLN A 180 6.24 18.81 19.37
C GLN A 180 7.33 19.19 18.36
N HIS A 181 8.59 19.29 18.79
CA HIS A 181 9.73 19.45 17.89
C HIS A 181 9.80 18.29 16.88
N ALA A 182 9.71 17.05 17.37
CA ALA A 182 9.69 15.87 16.52
C ALA A 182 8.52 15.89 15.52
N GLU A 183 7.34 16.34 15.95
CA GLU A 183 6.16 16.43 15.07
C GLU A 183 6.34 17.51 13.99
N ALA A 184 6.89 18.67 14.33
CA ALA A 184 7.21 19.72 13.36
C ALA A 184 8.26 19.22 12.32
N LEU A 185 9.32 18.57 12.79
CA LEU A 185 10.32 17.96 11.92
C LEU A 185 9.73 16.87 11.01
N ARG A 186 8.79 16.06 11.51
CA ARG A 186 8.07 15.05 10.74
C ARG A 186 7.24 15.67 9.60
N ARG A 187 6.55 16.78 9.86
CA ARG A 187 5.80 17.53 8.84
C ARG A 187 6.74 18.10 7.77
N LEU A 188 7.91 18.56 8.16
CA LEU A 188 8.98 19.01 7.27
C LEU A 188 9.70 17.86 6.55
N ARG A 189 9.27 16.60 6.73
CA ARG A 189 9.93 15.39 6.21
C ARG A 189 11.40 15.21 6.65
N ARG A 190 11.82 15.89 7.71
CA ARG A 190 13.15 15.71 8.34
C ARG A 190 13.12 14.47 9.24
N TRP A 191 12.95 13.31 8.63
CA TRP A 191 12.67 12.05 9.33
C TRP A 191 13.77 11.64 10.31
N GLY A 192 15.05 11.87 9.96
CA GLY A 192 16.20 11.57 10.83
C GLY A 192 16.16 12.33 12.14
N ASP A 193 16.00 13.63 12.04
CA ASP A 193 15.94 14.54 13.20
C ASP A 193 14.69 14.29 14.04
N ALA A 194 13.54 14.02 13.37
CA ALA A 194 12.31 13.64 14.06
C ALA A 194 12.47 12.36 14.88
N ALA A 195 13.21 11.36 14.37
CA ALA A 195 13.46 10.13 15.10
C ALA A 195 14.30 10.36 16.36
N VAL A 196 15.29 11.26 16.29
CA VAL A 196 16.10 11.65 17.45
C VAL A 196 15.21 12.32 18.51
N ALA A 197 14.45 13.34 18.11
CA ALA A 197 13.60 14.08 19.03
C ALA A 197 12.47 13.21 19.66
N TYR A 198 11.86 12.28 18.91
CA TYR A 198 10.91 11.33 19.51
C TYR A 198 11.58 10.34 20.45
N ARG A 199 12.85 9.93 20.19
CA ARG A 199 13.59 9.04 21.10
C ARG A 199 13.87 9.74 22.43
N GLU A 200 14.26 11.01 22.39
CA GLU A 200 14.44 11.83 23.60
C GLU A 200 13.11 12.01 24.37
N ALA A 201 12.03 12.33 23.68
CA ALA A 201 10.71 12.42 24.29
C ALA A 201 10.30 11.11 24.97
N ALA A 202 10.53 9.96 24.30
CA ALA A 202 10.22 8.63 24.83
C ALA A 202 11.15 8.23 26.00
N ALA A 203 12.39 8.68 26.01
CA ALA A 203 13.30 8.48 27.14
C ALA A 203 12.83 9.24 28.40
N LEU A 204 12.30 10.45 28.21
CA LEU A 204 11.74 11.26 29.30
C LEU A 204 10.38 10.75 29.82
N ARG A 205 9.62 10.06 28.98
CA ARG A 205 8.31 9.45 29.32
C ARG A 205 8.19 8.05 28.73
N PRO A 206 8.89 7.06 29.31
CA PRO A 206 8.96 5.71 28.73
C PRO A 206 7.64 4.91 28.80
N GLU A 207 6.69 5.33 29.61
CA GLU A 207 5.33 4.73 29.68
C GLU A 207 4.31 5.37 28.73
N GLU A 208 4.68 6.34 27.92
CA GLU A 208 3.74 6.99 27.01
C GLU A 208 3.68 6.25 25.65
N PRO A 209 2.63 5.47 25.36
CA PRO A 209 2.59 4.61 24.16
C PRO A 209 2.60 5.39 22.86
N VAL A 210 2.05 6.61 22.87
CA VAL A 210 1.96 7.46 21.67
C VAL A 210 3.34 7.88 21.18
N LEU A 211 4.29 8.14 22.10
CA LEU A 211 5.66 8.54 21.73
C LEU A 211 6.39 7.41 21.02
N HIS A 212 6.29 6.19 21.57
CA HIS A 212 6.86 4.99 20.93
C HIS A 212 6.20 4.69 19.57
N GLY A 213 4.88 4.84 19.49
CA GLY A 213 4.15 4.65 18.25
C GLY A 213 4.55 5.65 17.15
N ARG A 214 4.72 6.93 17.50
CA ARG A 214 5.18 7.97 16.57
C ARG A 214 6.65 7.78 16.17
N LEU A 215 7.51 7.37 17.10
CA LEU A 215 8.88 6.97 16.79
C LEU A 215 8.88 5.81 15.77
N GLY A 216 8.07 4.78 16.00
CA GLY A 216 7.92 3.66 15.07
C GLY A 216 7.52 4.11 13.66
N LEU A 217 6.57 5.05 13.55
CA LEU A 217 6.12 5.59 12.27
C LEU A 217 7.23 6.31 11.50
N VAL A 218 8.05 7.11 12.20
CA VAL A 218 9.19 7.81 11.59
C VAL A 218 10.28 6.81 11.16
N LEU A 219 10.56 5.81 11.98
CA LEU A 219 11.53 4.75 11.68
C LEU A 219 11.08 3.89 10.48
N GLU A 220 9.78 3.64 10.34
CA GLU A 220 9.20 2.96 9.16
C GLU A 220 9.46 3.77 7.88
N ARG A 221 9.30 5.09 7.91
CA ARG A 221 9.61 5.98 6.78
C ARG A 221 11.08 5.98 6.40
N LEU A 222 11.97 5.86 7.40
CA LEU A 222 13.42 5.70 7.21
C LEU A 222 13.83 4.28 6.78
N ARG A 223 12.88 3.35 6.61
CA ARG A 223 13.12 1.92 6.35
C ARG A 223 13.97 1.22 7.44
N ARG A 224 14.05 1.81 8.64
CA ARG A 224 14.73 1.23 9.81
C ARG A 224 13.79 0.24 10.51
N TYR A 225 13.39 -0.80 9.77
CA TYR A 225 12.30 -1.71 10.18
C TYR A 225 12.56 -2.45 11.49
N ARG A 226 13.81 -2.83 11.80
CA ARG A 226 14.13 -3.49 13.08
C ARG A 226 13.82 -2.60 14.27
N GLU A 227 14.20 -1.34 14.19
CA GLU A 227 13.94 -0.36 15.26
C GLU A 227 12.44 0.03 15.31
N ALA A 228 11.78 0.12 14.17
CA ALA A 228 10.34 0.35 14.11
C ALA A 228 9.55 -0.78 14.80
N VAL A 229 9.95 -2.05 14.59
CA VAL A 229 9.38 -3.21 15.31
C VAL A 229 9.54 -3.03 16.83
N ALA A 230 10.74 -2.69 17.32
CA ALA A 230 10.97 -2.48 18.74
C ALA A 230 10.09 -1.35 19.31
N ALA A 231 9.99 -0.24 18.59
CA ALA A 231 9.18 0.92 19.00
C ALA A 231 7.68 0.58 19.03
N TYR A 232 7.13 -0.02 17.96
CA TYR A 232 5.71 -0.43 17.93
C TYR A 232 5.40 -1.54 18.95
N SER A 233 6.31 -2.49 19.18
CA SER A 233 6.16 -3.51 20.21
C SER A 233 6.08 -2.89 21.60
N ARG A 234 6.88 -1.85 21.88
CA ARG A 234 6.79 -1.12 23.15
C ARG A 234 5.46 -0.38 23.26
N ALA A 235 5.02 0.31 22.21
CA ALA A 235 3.71 1.00 22.17
C ALA A 235 2.55 0.02 22.40
N ALA A 236 2.58 -1.15 21.74
CA ALA A 236 1.55 -2.18 21.88
C ALA A 236 1.49 -2.79 23.29
N ARG A 237 2.65 -2.98 23.96
CA ARG A 237 2.70 -3.44 25.34
C ARG A 237 2.15 -2.41 26.35
N LEU A 238 2.42 -1.13 26.10
CA LEU A 238 1.95 -0.03 26.95
C LEU A 238 0.45 0.28 26.77
N ALA A 239 -0.10 -0.01 25.59
CA ALA A 239 -1.52 0.14 25.29
C ALA A 239 -2.12 -1.20 24.86
N PRO A 240 -2.30 -2.17 25.79
CA PRO A 240 -2.70 -3.53 25.44
C PRO A 240 -4.12 -3.65 24.86
N THR A 241 -4.98 -2.69 25.10
CA THR A 241 -6.34 -2.63 24.56
C THR A 241 -6.43 -1.95 23.21
N SER A 242 -5.36 -1.30 22.74
CA SER A 242 -5.34 -0.66 21.43
C SER A 242 -4.78 -1.59 20.36
N GLY A 243 -5.60 -1.96 19.39
CA GLY A 243 -5.22 -2.74 18.21
C GLY A 243 -4.33 -1.96 17.26
N ARG A 244 -4.43 -0.63 17.27
CA ARG A 244 -3.75 0.26 16.30
C ARG A 244 -2.24 0.05 16.22
N TRP A 245 -1.53 -0.04 17.37
CA TRP A 245 -0.09 -0.22 17.37
C TRP A 245 0.33 -1.62 16.94
N ARG A 246 -0.52 -2.63 17.26
CA ARG A 246 -0.33 -4.00 16.76
C ARG A 246 -0.51 -4.07 15.25
N ALA A 247 -1.50 -3.39 14.69
CA ALA A 247 -1.68 -3.33 13.23
C ALA A 247 -0.46 -2.72 12.54
N ARG A 248 0.09 -1.64 13.08
CA ARG A 248 1.33 -1.04 12.58
C ARG A 248 2.53 -1.99 12.71
N LEU A 249 2.64 -2.69 13.85
CA LEU A 249 3.67 -3.71 14.06
C LEU A 249 3.57 -4.82 13.02
N GLY A 250 2.37 -5.36 12.80
CA GLY A 250 2.14 -6.43 11.82
C GLY A 250 2.57 -6.02 10.41
N ARG A 251 2.24 -4.82 9.98
CA ARG A 251 2.66 -4.29 8.67
C ARG A 251 4.19 -4.16 8.53
N VAL A 252 4.89 -3.77 9.59
CA VAL A 252 6.36 -3.68 9.54
C VAL A 252 7.00 -5.07 9.55
N LEU A 253 6.42 -6.04 10.27
CA LEU A 253 6.84 -7.44 10.24
C LEU A 253 6.65 -8.06 8.85
N GLU A 254 5.53 -7.76 8.18
CA GLU A 254 5.30 -8.15 6.78
C GLU A 254 6.41 -7.63 5.85
N ARG A 255 6.79 -6.35 5.99
CA ARG A 255 7.88 -5.75 5.19
C ARG A 255 9.25 -6.38 5.45
N GLN A 256 9.44 -7.01 6.61
CA GLN A 256 10.62 -7.81 6.93
C GLN A 256 10.54 -9.25 6.42
N GLY A 257 9.43 -9.65 5.79
CA GLY A 257 9.20 -11.02 5.35
C GLY A 257 8.81 -11.98 6.49
N ARG A 258 8.54 -11.48 7.70
CA ARG A 258 8.12 -12.25 8.87
C ARG A 258 6.62 -12.48 8.85
N PHE A 259 6.13 -13.20 7.84
CA PHE A 259 4.71 -13.31 7.54
C PHE A 259 3.89 -13.98 8.66
N ALA A 260 4.43 -15.03 9.30
CA ALA A 260 3.74 -15.71 10.40
C ALA A 260 3.55 -14.80 11.63
N ASP A 261 4.59 -14.07 12.02
CA ASP A 261 4.53 -13.12 13.12
C ASP A 261 3.59 -11.95 12.82
N ALA A 262 3.62 -11.48 11.57
CA ALA A 262 2.77 -10.40 11.09
C ALA A 262 1.29 -10.82 11.13
N GLU A 263 0.96 -12.01 10.61
CA GLU A 263 -0.40 -12.57 10.64
C GLU A 263 -0.92 -12.69 12.07
N ALA A 264 -0.15 -13.32 12.97
CA ALA A 264 -0.53 -13.48 14.37
C ALA A 264 -0.77 -12.12 15.06
N THR A 265 0.10 -11.13 14.78
CA THR A 265 0.00 -9.78 15.35
C THR A 265 -1.23 -9.03 14.85
N LEU A 266 -1.57 -9.16 13.56
CA LEU A 266 -2.76 -8.51 12.97
C LEU A 266 -4.06 -9.17 13.45
N LEU A 267 -4.09 -10.48 13.58
CA LEU A 267 -5.24 -11.20 14.15
C LEU A 267 -5.46 -10.79 15.61
N GLU A 268 -4.39 -10.59 16.38
CA GLU A 268 -4.51 -10.08 17.75
C GLU A 268 -5.01 -8.63 17.78
N ALA A 269 -4.58 -7.79 16.84
CA ALA A 269 -5.11 -6.43 16.68
C ALA A 269 -6.63 -6.45 16.44
N LEU A 270 -7.13 -7.33 15.58
CA LEU A 270 -8.56 -7.48 15.27
C LEU A 270 -9.37 -8.09 16.42
N ARG A 271 -8.77 -8.91 17.30
CA ARG A 271 -9.45 -9.37 18.52
C ARG A 271 -9.72 -8.22 19.49
N GLN A 272 -8.87 -7.20 19.50
CA GLN A 272 -9.00 -6.04 20.38
C GLN A 272 -9.85 -4.93 19.78
N GLU A 273 -9.66 -4.66 18.49
CA GLU A 273 -10.39 -3.67 17.71
C GLU A 273 -10.90 -4.34 16.42
N PRO A 274 -12.10 -4.96 16.44
CA PRO A 274 -12.66 -5.67 15.28
C PRO A 274 -12.91 -4.80 14.06
N ASP A 275 -13.03 -3.49 14.25
CA ASP A 275 -13.32 -2.52 13.20
C ASP A 275 -12.06 -1.87 12.60
N LEU A 276 -10.90 -2.43 12.88
CA LEU A 276 -9.61 -1.88 12.44
C LEU A 276 -9.31 -2.24 10.97
N LEU A 277 -9.75 -1.41 10.05
CA LEU A 277 -9.59 -1.60 8.61
C LEU A 277 -8.13 -1.84 8.20
N ASP A 278 -7.18 -1.07 8.78
CA ASP A 278 -5.73 -1.22 8.51
C ASP A 278 -5.22 -2.65 8.77
N ALA A 279 -5.81 -3.37 9.72
CA ALA A 279 -5.41 -4.73 10.04
C ALA A 279 -5.94 -5.74 9.02
N TYR A 280 -7.15 -5.55 8.52
CA TYR A 280 -7.69 -6.38 7.42
C TYR A 280 -6.87 -6.21 6.14
N VAL A 281 -6.57 -4.96 5.74
CA VAL A 281 -5.73 -4.68 4.57
C VAL A 281 -4.32 -5.29 4.74
N GLY A 282 -3.76 -5.24 5.95
CA GLY A 282 -2.48 -5.87 6.25
C GLY A 282 -2.51 -7.40 6.11
N LEU A 283 -3.57 -8.07 6.61
CA LEU A 283 -3.77 -9.52 6.47
C LEU A 283 -3.95 -9.91 5.00
N ALA A 284 -4.75 -9.16 4.25
CA ALA A 284 -4.96 -9.39 2.82
C ALA A 284 -3.64 -9.35 2.05
N SER A 285 -2.77 -8.36 2.33
CA SER A 285 -1.43 -8.26 1.72
C SER A 285 -0.58 -9.50 2.01
N ILE A 286 -0.61 -10.02 3.23
CA ILE A 286 0.12 -11.24 3.61
C ILE A 286 -0.41 -12.45 2.85
N TYR A 287 -1.75 -12.63 2.80
CA TYR A 287 -2.37 -13.76 2.12
C TYR A 287 -2.12 -13.72 0.60
N ARG A 288 -2.15 -12.55 -0.01
CA ARG A 288 -1.78 -12.33 -1.42
C ARG A 288 -0.36 -12.81 -1.71
N ARG A 289 0.62 -12.45 -0.86
CA ARG A 289 2.02 -12.89 -1.00
C ARG A 289 2.21 -14.39 -0.81
N GLN A 290 1.35 -15.04 -0.04
CA GLN A 290 1.33 -16.48 0.18
C GLN A 290 0.49 -17.24 -0.84
N ALA A 291 -0.11 -16.55 -1.82
CA ALA A 291 -1.07 -17.10 -2.79
C ALA A 291 -2.29 -17.79 -2.13
N LYS A 292 -2.67 -17.34 -0.92
CA LYS A 292 -3.85 -17.81 -0.19
C LYS A 292 -5.08 -16.97 -0.57
N TRP A 293 -5.48 -17.05 -1.83
CA TRP A 293 -6.47 -16.18 -2.44
C TRP A 293 -7.84 -16.22 -1.75
N ASP A 294 -8.24 -17.40 -1.27
CA ASP A 294 -9.50 -17.60 -0.54
C ASP A 294 -9.50 -16.88 0.83
N ALA A 295 -8.38 -16.92 1.56
CA ALA A 295 -8.23 -16.19 2.81
C ALA A 295 -8.20 -14.67 2.57
N GLU A 296 -7.55 -14.23 1.49
CA GLU A 296 -7.51 -12.83 1.07
C GLU A 296 -8.92 -12.31 0.78
N ALA A 297 -9.72 -13.04 -0.01
CA ALA A 297 -11.10 -12.65 -0.33
C ALA A 297 -11.96 -12.51 0.93
N ARG A 298 -11.93 -13.49 1.83
CA ARG A 298 -12.66 -13.42 3.10
C ARG A 298 -12.31 -12.20 3.96
N VAL A 299 -11.05 -11.80 3.93
CA VAL A 299 -10.59 -10.62 4.68
C VAL A 299 -11.13 -9.34 4.06
N TYR A 300 -11.12 -9.23 2.73
CA TYR A 300 -11.72 -8.08 2.05
C TYR A 300 -13.24 -8.02 2.20
N GLU A 301 -13.95 -9.14 2.18
CA GLU A 301 -15.38 -9.17 2.50
C GLU A 301 -15.68 -8.61 3.90
N ARG A 302 -14.79 -8.88 4.88
CA ARG A 302 -14.93 -8.29 6.21
C ARG A 302 -14.64 -6.80 6.21
N ALA A 303 -13.62 -6.36 5.48
CA ALA A 303 -13.27 -4.95 5.34
C ALA A 303 -14.40 -4.16 4.66
N ILE A 304 -15.02 -4.71 3.63
CA ILE A 304 -16.18 -4.11 2.92
C ILE A 304 -17.37 -3.93 3.86
N ARG A 305 -17.64 -4.88 4.78
CA ARG A 305 -18.71 -4.70 5.78
C ARG A 305 -18.48 -3.49 6.69
N LEU A 306 -17.23 -3.12 6.96
CA LEU A 306 -16.89 -1.92 7.73
C LEU A 306 -17.00 -0.64 6.90
N LYS A 307 -16.69 -0.74 5.61
CA LYS A 307 -16.68 0.39 4.70
C LYS A 307 -17.24 -0.01 3.32
N PRO A 308 -18.57 -0.11 3.20
CA PRO A 308 -19.23 -0.61 2.00
C PRO A 308 -19.03 0.28 0.76
N ASP A 309 -18.77 1.55 0.96
CA ASP A 309 -18.64 2.55 -0.12
C ASP A 309 -17.16 2.78 -0.53
N ASP A 310 -16.26 1.89 -0.16
CA ASP A 310 -14.85 2.01 -0.56
C ASP A 310 -14.58 1.23 -1.86
N ALA A 311 -14.51 1.94 -2.97
CA ALA A 311 -14.25 1.39 -4.30
C ALA A 311 -12.97 0.54 -4.37
N HIS A 312 -11.93 0.90 -3.61
CA HIS A 312 -10.67 0.15 -3.61
C HIS A 312 -10.81 -1.22 -2.95
N LEU A 313 -11.60 -1.34 -1.89
CA LEU A 313 -11.83 -2.64 -1.24
C LEU A 313 -12.57 -3.60 -2.17
N HIS A 314 -13.58 -3.12 -2.93
CA HIS A 314 -14.27 -3.90 -3.93
C HIS A 314 -13.32 -4.32 -5.07
N ALA A 315 -12.48 -3.42 -5.55
CA ALA A 315 -11.46 -3.74 -6.56
C ALA A 315 -10.46 -4.80 -6.06
N ASP A 316 -9.96 -4.65 -4.85
CA ASP A 316 -9.04 -5.62 -4.24
C ASP A 316 -9.68 -6.99 -4.02
N LEU A 317 -10.98 -7.05 -3.63
CA LEU A 317 -11.74 -8.29 -3.58
C LEU A 317 -11.89 -8.91 -4.98
N GLY A 318 -12.19 -8.08 -5.98
CA GLY A 318 -12.25 -8.50 -7.38
C GLY A 318 -10.96 -9.17 -7.83
N LEU A 319 -9.80 -8.57 -7.54
CA LEU A 319 -8.48 -9.15 -7.85
C LEU A 319 -8.25 -10.49 -7.14
N ALA A 320 -8.65 -10.61 -5.87
CA ALA A 320 -8.52 -11.86 -5.11
C ALA A 320 -9.40 -12.98 -5.69
N LEU A 321 -10.64 -12.65 -6.10
CA LEU A 321 -11.57 -13.59 -6.75
C LEU A 321 -11.06 -13.99 -8.15
N GLU A 322 -10.52 -13.06 -8.91
CA GLU A 322 -9.90 -13.34 -10.21
C GLU A 322 -8.71 -14.30 -10.08
N ALA A 323 -7.88 -14.13 -9.06
CA ALA A 323 -6.76 -15.04 -8.78
C ALA A 323 -7.22 -16.47 -8.41
N GLN A 324 -8.44 -16.63 -7.88
CA GLN A 324 -9.09 -17.92 -7.65
C GLN A 324 -9.72 -18.51 -8.93
N GLY A 325 -9.77 -17.75 -10.03
CA GLY A 325 -10.47 -18.14 -11.26
C GLY A 325 -11.98 -17.87 -11.24
N LEU A 326 -12.50 -17.20 -10.21
CA LEU A 326 -13.94 -16.88 -10.06
C LEU A 326 -14.28 -15.60 -10.83
N LEU A 327 -14.10 -15.65 -12.15
CA LEU A 327 -14.16 -14.47 -13.03
C LEU A 327 -15.48 -13.71 -12.98
N GLY A 328 -16.63 -14.41 -12.87
CA GLY A 328 -17.94 -13.77 -12.79
C GLY A 328 -18.15 -13.00 -11.48
N ALA A 329 -17.69 -13.55 -10.36
CA ALA A 329 -17.74 -12.88 -9.06
C ALA A 329 -16.80 -11.65 -9.03
N ALA A 330 -15.58 -11.79 -9.57
CA ALA A 330 -14.61 -10.71 -9.70
C ALA A 330 -15.20 -9.54 -10.50
N GLU A 331 -15.83 -9.82 -11.64
CA GLU A 331 -16.52 -8.81 -12.46
C GLU A 331 -17.61 -8.07 -11.66
N GLY A 332 -18.40 -8.79 -10.86
CA GLY A 332 -19.41 -8.18 -10.00
C GLY A 332 -18.82 -7.16 -9.03
N GLU A 333 -17.68 -7.47 -8.43
CA GLU A 333 -16.99 -6.56 -7.52
C GLU A 333 -16.34 -5.38 -8.25
N PHE A 334 -15.74 -5.59 -9.43
CA PHE A 334 -15.22 -4.50 -10.25
C PHE A 334 -16.33 -3.55 -10.73
N ARG A 335 -17.52 -4.06 -11.08
CA ARG A 335 -18.67 -3.20 -11.40
C ARG A 335 -19.11 -2.35 -10.22
N ARG A 336 -19.11 -2.92 -9.01
CA ARG A 336 -19.39 -2.13 -7.79
C ARG A 336 -18.34 -1.07 -7.56
N ALA A 337 -17.06 -1.40 -7.73
CA ALA A 337 -15.96 -0.44 -7.61
C ALA A 337 -16.12 0.73 -8.60
N VAL A 338 -16.43 0.43 -9.87
CA VAL A 338 -16.70 1.46 -10.90
C VAL A 338 -17.93 2.30 -10.56
N ALA A 339 -19.00 1.70 -10.04
CA ALA A 339 -20.20 2.44 -9.62
C ALA A 339 -19.91 3.41 -8.47
N LEU A 340 -19.02 3.05 -7.54
CA LEU A 340 -18.61 3.90 -6.41
C LEU A 340 -17.63 5.00 -6.80
N ALA A 341 -16.79 4.77 -7.81
CA ALA A 341 -15.80 5.72 -8.30
C ALA A 341 -15.73 5.72 -9.83
N PRO A 342 -16.74 6.26 -10.53
CA PRO A 342 -16.88 6.20 -11.99
C PRO A 342 -15.78 6.95 -12.75
N ASP A 343 -15.15 7.93 -12.11
CA ASP A 343 -14.05 8.71 -12.71
C ASP A 343 -12.66 8.08 -12.51
N ASN A 344 -12.58 6.91 -11.91
CA ASN A 344 -11.31 6.22 -11.69
C ASN A 344 -10.98 5.29 -12.89
N ALA A 345 -10.03 5.72 -13.72
CA ALA A 345 -9.62 5.00 -14.92
C ALA A 345 -9.13 3.57 -14.62
N ASP A 346 -8.39 3.36 -13.53
CA ASP A 346 -7.82 2.05 -13.18
C ASP A 346 -8.91 1.00 -12.94
N LEU A 347 -10.05 1.39 -12.35
CA LEU A 347 -11.16 0.47 -12.12
C LEU A 347 -11.84 0.02 -13.42
N HIS A 348 -11.94 0.90 -14.40
CA HIS A 348 -12.43 0.55 -15.74
C HIS A 348 -11.45 -0.37 -16.48
N VAL A 349 -10.14 -0.23 -16.26
CA VAL A 349 -9.13 -1.16 -16.80
C VAL A 349 -9.31 -2.55 -16.20
N GLU A 350 -9.41 -2.67 -14.88
CA GLU A 350 -9.60 -3.97 -14.21
C GLU A 350 -10.91 -4.65 -14.64
N LEU A 351 -12.00 -3.88 -14.75
CA LEU A 351 -13.27 -4.38 -15.27
C LEU A 351 -13.12 -4.89 -16.71
N GLY A 352 -12.46 -4.12 -17.58
CA GLY A 352 -12.21 -4.52 -18.96
C GLY A 352 -11.35 -5.77 -19.09
N ILE A 353 -10.32 -5.91 -18.24
CA ILE A 353 -9.49 -7.11 -18.18
C ILE A 353 -10.31 -8.32 -17.76
N ALA A 354 -11.12 -8.20 -16.70
CA ALA A 354 -11.96 -9.30 -16.21
C ALA A 354 -12.96 -9.78 -17.26
N MET A 355 -13.62 -8.87 -17.97
CA MET A 355 -14.52 -9.19 -19.10
C MET A 355 -13.76 -9.85 -20.26
N GLY A 356 -12.58 -9.33 -20.62
CA GLY A 356 -11.74 -9.87 -21.68
C GLY A 356 -11.25 -11.30 -21.41
N ARG A 357 -10.98 -11.65 -20.14
CA ARG A 357 -10.63 -13.01 -19.71
C ARG A 357 -11.81 -13.99 -19.83
N GLN A 358 -13.04 -13.49 -19.71
CA GLN A 358 -14.26 -14.26 -19.93
C GLN A 358 -14.63 -14.39 -21.42
N GLY A 359 -13.85 -13.83 -22.34
CA GLY A 359 -14.12 -13.82 -23.78
C GLY A 359 -15.12 -12.75 -24.22
N ARG A 360 -15.60 -11.91 -23.34
CA ARG A 360 -16.59 -10.83 -23.62
C ARG A 360 -15.88 -9.60 -24.16
N HIS A 361 -15.21 -9.75 -25.30
CA HIS A 361 -14.29 -8.74 -25.83
C HIS A 361 -14.96 -7.42 -26.21
N ALA A 362 -16.23 -7.42 -26.67
CA ALA A 362 -16.96 -6.20 -27.02
C ALA A 362 -17.28 -5.34 -25.78
N GLU A 363 -17.65 -5.96 -24.67
CA GLU A 363 -17.92 -5.25 -23.42
C GLU A 363 -16.62 -4.77 -22.76
N ALA A 364 -15.56 -5.59 -22.82
CA ALA A 364 -14.21 -5.20 -22.41
C ALA A 364 -13.72 -3.97 -23.16
N GLU A 365 -13.97 -3.90 -24.47
CA GLU A 365 -13.63 -2.75 -25.32
C GLU A 365 -14.30 -1.48 -24.83
N ALA A 366 -15.59 -1.51 -24.46
CA ALA A 366 -16.31 -0.35 -23.95
C ALA A 366 -15.70 0.17 -22.63
N ALA A 367 -15.40 -0.73 -21.68
CA ALA A 367 -14.77 -0.37 -20.42
C ALA A 367 -13.36 0.22 -20.61
N LEU A 368 -12.55 -0.40 -21.49
CA LEU A 368 -11.19 0.09 -21.78
C LEU A 368 -11.19 1.44 -22.51
N ARG A 369 -12.16 1.71 -23.38
CA ARG A 369 -12.32 3.03 -24.00
C ARG A 369 -12.69 4.09 -22.98
N GLU A 370 -13.53 3.77 -22.00
CA GLU A 370 -13.84 4.69 -20.92
C GLU A 370 -12.60 4.97 -20.04
N ALA A 371 -11.82 3.95 -19.72
CA ALA A 371 -10.53 4.12 -19.05
C ALA A 371 -9.61 5.08 -19.81
N MET A 372 -9.52 4.92 -21.13
CA MET A 372 -8.71 5.81 -21.99
C MET A 372 -9.27 7.23 -22.12
N ARG A 373 -10.60 7.41 -22.03
CA ARG A 373 -11.21 8.73 -21.97
C ARG A 373 -10.84 9.47 -20.69
N LEU A 374 -10.85 8.75 -19.55
CA LEU A 374 -10.50 9.28 -18.23
C LEU A 374 -8.99 9.53 -18.08
N ASN A 375 -8.17 8.60 -18.58
CA ASN A 375 -6.70 8.72 -18.59
C ASN A 375 -6.14 8.46 -19.99
N PRO A 376 -6.00 9.50 -20.82
CA PRO A 376 -5.47 9.37 -22.17
C PRO A 376 -3.99 8.92 -22.27
N GLN A 377 -3.25 8.88 -21.17
CA GLN A 377 -1.85 8.44 -21.14
C GLN A 377 -1.71 7.01 -20.57
N ASP A 378 -2.79 6.25 -20.48
CA ASP A 378 -2.73 4.89 -19.97
C ASP A 378 -2.33 3.88 -21.07
N ALA A 379 -1.06 3.46 -21.04
CA ALA A 379 -0.55 2.42 -21.92
C ALA A 379 -1.12 1.03 -21.62
N VAL A 380 -1.57 0.76 -20.38
CA VAL A 380 -2.13 -0.54 -19.98
C VAL A 380 -3.54 -0.70 -20.54
N ALA A 381 -4.37 0.33 -20.46
CA ALA A 381 -5.69 0.34 -21.10
C ALA A 381 -5.60 0.10 -22.60
N ARG A 382 -4.70 0.83 -23.30
CA ARG A 382 -4.46 0.65 -24.75
C ARG A 382 -3.98 -0.75 -25.10
N ALA A 383 -3.06 -1.31 -24.31
CA ALA A 383 -2.53 -2.65 -24.54
C ALA A 383 -3.61 -3.73 -24.41
N ASN A 384 -4.48 -3.62 -23.39
CA ASN A 384 -5.57 -4.56 -23.20
C ASN A 384 -6.66 -4.41 -24.26
N LEU A 385 -6.95 -3.19 -24.71
CA LEU A 385 -7.82 -2.94 -25.86
C LEU A 385 -7.25 -3.60 -27.11
N ALA A 386 -5.95 -3.39 -27.40
CA ALA A 386 -5.29 -4.00 -28.54
C ALA A 386 -5.35 -5.53 -28.50
N LEU A 387 -5.13 -6.13 -27.33
CA LEU A 387 -5.24 -7.57 -27.12
C LEU A 387 -6.68 -8.08 -27.39
N GLY A 388 -7.68 -7.36 -26.88
CA GLY A 388 -9.10 -7.67 -27.11
C GLY A 388 -9.48 -7.60 -28.58
N LEU A 389 -9.06 -6.57 -29.29
CA LEU A 389 -9.24 -6.40 -30.74
C LEU A 389 -8.59 -7.53 -31.54
N GLY A 390 -7.36 -7.90 -31.19
CA GLY A 390 -6.67 -9.03 -31.82
C GLY A 390 -7.41 -10.36 -31.66
N ARG A 391 -7.99 -10.62 -30.48
CA ARG A 391 -8.82 -11.82 -30.25
C ARG A 391 -10.14 -11.83 -31.01
N GLN A 392 -10.65 -10.64 -31.37
CA GLN A 392 -11.82 -10.48 -32.24
C GLN A 392 -11.47 -10.58 -33.73
N GLY A 393 -10.21 -10.83 -34.12
CA GLY A 393 -9.74 -10.85 -35.50
C GLY A 393 -9.52 -9.45 -36.13
N ARG A 394 -9.72 -8.37 -35.37
CA ARG A 394 -9.56 -6.97 -35.81
C ARG A 394 -8.08 -6.56 -35.75
N HIS A 395 -7.23 -7.30 -36.50
CA HIS A 395 -5.76 -7.20 -36.36
C HIS A 395 -5.19 -5.82 -36.74
N ALA A 396 -5.78 -5.11 -37.71
CA ALA A 396 -5.35 -3.77 -38.09
C ALA A 396 -5.61 -2.72 -36.99
N GLU A 397 -6.75 -2.83 -36.31
CA GLU A 397 -7.06 -1.95 -35.18
C GLU A 397 -6.21 -2.31 -33.95
N SER A 398 -5.94 -3.60 -33.72
CA SER A 398 -5.01 -4.07 -32.69
C SER A 398 -3.61 -3.50 -32.91
N GLU A 399 -3.10 -3.54 -34.15
CA GLU A 399 -1.82 -2.91 -34.53
C GLU A 399 -1.79 -1.42 -34.19
N ALA A 400 -2.83 -0.67 -34.59
CA ALA A 400 -2.92 0.76 -34.31
C ALA A 400 -2.92 1.06 -32.81
N ALA A 401 -3.67 0.29 -32.03
CA ALA A 401 -3.74 0.46 -30.59
C ALA A 401 -2.40 0.12 -29.88
N TYR A 402 -1.66 -0.92 -30.34
CA TYR A 402 -0.33 -1.20 -29.80
C TYR A 402 0.68 -0.11 -30.17
N ARG A 403 0.62 0.47 -31.36
CA ARG A 403 1.48 1.62 -31.72
C ARG A 403 1.22 2.82 -30.81
N GLN A 404 -0.05 3.17 -30.57
CA GLN A 404 -0.42 4.22 -29.64
C GLN A 404 0.04 3.93 -28.20
N ALA A 405 0.01 2.66 -27.76
CA ALA A 405 0.54 2.28 -26.45
C ALA A 405 2.07 2.46 -26.39
N LEU A 406 2.78 2.18 -27.47
CA LEU A 406 4.23 2.37 -27.60
C LEU A 406 4.65 3.85 -27.68
N GLU A 407 3.80 4.75 -28.20
CA GLU A 407 4.03 6.20 -28.12
C GLU A 407 4.11 6.68 -26.66
N VAL A 408 3.26 6.10 -25.79
CA VAL A 408 3.26 6.42 -24.35
C VAL A 408 4.38 5.70 -23.60
N LYS A 409 4.65 4.44 -23.95
CA LYS A 409 5.64 3.59 -23.30
C LYS A 409 6.52 2.86 -24.31
N PRO A 410 7.53 3.54 -24.89
CA PRO A 410 8.40 2.97 -25.93
C PRO A 410 9.22 1.75 -25.48
N ASP A 411 9.54 1.65 -24.20
CA ASP A 411 10.32 0.58 -23.56
C ASP A 411 9.50 -0.63 -23.10
N GLY A 412 8.25 -0.71 -23.56
CA GLY A 412 7.32 -1.77 -23.21
C GLY A 412 7.57 -3.07 -23.98
N ALA A 413 8.46 -3.96 -23.54
CA ALA A 413 8.69 -5.26 -24.21
C ALA A 413 7.40 -6.07 -24.49
N PRO A 414 6.40 -6.15 -23.58
CA PRO A 414 5.12 -6.79 -23.87
C PRO A 414 4.33 -6.11 -24.99
N LEU A 415 4.46 -4.77 -25.12
CA LEU A 415 3.77 -4.01 -26.17
C LEU A 415 4.39 -4.31 -27.56
N HIS A 416 5.72 -4.34 -27.64
CA HIS A 416 6.41 -4.76 -28.85
C HIS A 416 6.05 -6.18 -29.28
N ARG A 417 5.96 -7.12 -28.32
CA ARG A 417 5.49 -8.48 -28.59
C ARG A 417 4.04 -8.49 -29.10
N GLY A 418 3.14 -7.73 -28.44
CA GLY A 418 1.73 -7.60 -28.87
C GLY A 418 1.60 -7.03 -30.28
N LEU A 419 2.38 -5.98 -30.60
CA LEU A 419 2.46 -5.41 -31.95
C LEU A 419 2.95 -6.46 -32.95
N GLY A 420 4.00 -7.21 -32.59
CA GLY A 420 4.53 -8.29 -33.43
C GLY A 420 3.47 -9.34 -33.75
N MET A 421 2.68 -9.78 -32.76
CA MET A 421 1.57 -10.72 -32.96
C MET A 421 0.49 -10.15 -33.88
N ALA A 422 0.09 -8.89 -33.69
CA ALA A 422 -0.91 -8.24 -34.52
C ALA A 422 -0.46 -8.10 -35.99
N LEU A 423 0.82 -7.83 -36.20
CA LEU A 423 1.45 -7.76 -37.54
C LEU A 423 1.59 -9.15 -38.19
N TYR A 424 1.99 -10.13 -37.39
CA TYR A 424 2.10 -11.53 -37.83
C TYR A 424 0.74 -12.08 -38.32
N SER A 425 -0.33 -11.85 -37.55
CA SER A 425 -1.68 -12.25 -37.95
C SER A 425 -2.19 -11.56 -39.24
N GLN A 426 -1.56 -10.49 -39.66
CA GLN A 426 -1.83 -9.79 -40.93
C GLN A 426 -0.89 -10.24 -42.08
N GLY A 427 0.00 -11.20 -41.85
CA GLY A 427 1.03 -11.60 -42.81
C GLY A 427 2.18 -10.58 -43.04
N LYS A 428 2.26 -9.56 -42.18
CA LYS A 428 3.31 -8.52 -42.27
C LYS A 428 4.60 -9.00 -41.61
N HIS A 429 5.20 -10.09 -42.12
CA HIS A 429 6.28 -10.84 -41.46
C HIS A 429 7.51 -10.00 -41.11
N ALA A 430 7.97 -9.12 -42.02
CA ALA A 430 9.15 -8.28 -41.77
C ALA A 430 8.94 -7.26 -40.64
N ALA A 431 7.76 -6.67 -40.55
CA ALA A 431 7.39 -5.75 -39.48
C ALA A 431 7.18 -6.49 -38.15
N ALA A 432 6.58 -7.70 -38.16
CA ALA A 432 6.43 -8.55 -37.00
C ALA A 432 7.78 -8.95 -36.43
N GLU A 433 8.73 -9.34 -37.28
CA GLU A 433 10.09 -9.67 -36.87
C GLU A 433 10.77 -8.50 -36.16
N ALA A 434 10.71 -7.30 -36.75
CA ALA A 434 11.27 -6.10 -36.13
C ALA A 434 10.67 -5.84 -34.73
N ALA A 435 9.36 -6.02 -34.59
CA ALA A 435 8.68 -5.85 -33.30
C ALA A 435 9.10 -6.94 -32.30
N PHE A 436 9.19 -8.22 -32.67
CA PHE A 436 9.66 -9.29 -31.77
C PHE A 436 11.13 -9.08 -31.38
N ARG A 437 12.00 -8.68 -32.29
CA ARG A 437 13.38 -8.31 -31.96
C ARG A 437 13.46 -7.13 -31.02
N GLY A 438 12.62 -6.13 -31.18
CA GLY A 438 12.46 -5.03 -30.21
C GLY A 438 12.09 -5.54 -28.82
N ALA A 439 11.14 -6.48 -28.73
CA ALA A 439 10.73 -7.06 -27.46
C ALA A 439 11.87 -7.81 -26.74
N VAL A 440 12.66 -8.62 -27.45
CA VAL A 440 13.77 -9.38 -26.87
C VAL A 440 14.98 -8.51 -26.55
N ALA A 441 15.23 -7.45 -27.31
CA ALA A 441 16.27 -6.46 -27.04
C ALA A 441 15.98 -5.71 -25.72
N LEU A 442 14.74 -5.25 -25.54
CA LEU A 442 14.29 -4.58 -24.31
C LEU A 442 14.27 -5.49 -23.10
N LYS A 443 13.93 -6.76 -23.28
CA LYS A 443 13.84 -7.75 -22.20
C LYS A 443 14.41 -9.09 -22.66
N PRO A 444 15.74 -9.30 -22.58
CA PRO A 444 16.38 -10.56 -22.99
C PRO A 444 15.83 -11.81 -22.30
N GLY A 445 15.29 -11.66 -21.07
CA GLY A 445 14.60 -12.71 -20.32
C GLY A 445 13.16 -13.00 -20.77
N TYR A 446 12.69 -12.48 -21.90
CA TYR A 446 11.30 -12.65 -22.33
C TYR A 446 11.11 -13.87 -23.23
N ALA A 447 11.10 -15.06 -22.63
CA ALA A 447 11.01 -16.35 -23.32
C ALA A 447 9.85 -16.48 -24.32
N ARG A 448 8.72 -15.79 -24.10
CA ARG A 448 7.59 -15.79 -25.05
C ARG A 448 7.95 -15.08 -26.36
N ALA A 449 8.59 -13.91 -26.27
CA ALA A 449 8.96 -13.15 -27.45
C ALA A 449 10.03 -13.87 -28.28
N TRP A 450 10.97 -14.55 -27.64
CA TRP A 450 11.92 -15.44 -28.31
C TRP A 450 11.22 -16.59 -29.03
N GLY A 451 10.21 -17.22 -28.40
CA GLY A 451 9.41 -18.28 -29.02
C GLY A 451 8.67 -17.81 -30.27
N ASP A 452 7.95 -16.67 -30.14
CA ASP A 452 7.19 -16.08 -31.28
C ASP A 452 8.12 -15.70 -32.45
N LEU A 453 9.32 -15.15 -32.15
CA LEU A 453 10.33 -14.87 -33.17
C LEU A 453 10.84 -16.14 -33.87
N GLY A 454 11.09 -17.21 -33.09
CA GLY A 454 11.50 -18.50 -33.61
C GLY A 454 10.46 -19.14 -34.53
N GLU A 455 9.18 -19.07 -34.15
CA GLU A 455 8.04 -19.55 -34.96
C GLU A 455 7.95 -18.78 -36.26
N LEU A 456 8.03 -17.44 -36.24
CA LEU A 456 8.03 -16.60 -37.43
C LEU A 456 9.21 -16.93 -38.39
N LEU A 457 10.41 -17.10 -37.84
CA LEU A 457 11.60 -17.45 -38.64
C LEU A 457 11.49 -18.86 -39.27
N THR A 458 10.86 -19.79 -38.54
CA THR A 458 10.58 -21.15 -39.05
C THR A 458 9.63 -21.10 -40.25
N GLU A 459 8.53 -20.35 -40.13
CA GLU A 459 7.52 -20.20 -41.18
C GLU A 459 8.07 -19.47 -42.43
N THR A 460 8.95 -18.50 -42.23
CA THR A 460 9.62 -17.78 -43.34
C THR A 460 10.81 -18.54 -43.95
N GLY A 461 11.04 -19.81 -43.54
CA GLY A 461 12.09 -20.68 -44.09
C GLY A 461 13.52 -20.38 -43.59
N ARG A 462 13.67 -19.46 -42.65
CA ARG A 462 14.98 -19.07 -42.08
C ARG A 462 15.37 -19.99 -40.92
N HIS A 463 15.43 -21.31 -41.23
CA HIS A 463 15.57 -22.36 -40.22
C HIS A 463 16.84 -22.27 -39.38
N ALA A 464 17.98 -21.84 -39.96
CA ALA A 464 19.24 -21.71 -39.23
C ALA A 464 19.13 -20.63 -38.11
N GLU A 465 18.52 -19.49 -38.45
CA GLU A 465 18.31 -18.43 -37.48
C GLU A 465 17.25 -18.82 -36.41
N ALA A 466 16.18 -19.54 -36.83
CA ALA A 466 15.18 -20.06 -35.91
C ALA A 466 15.78 -20.98 -34.81
N VAL A 467 16.74 -21.85 -35.21
CA VAL A 467 17.47 -22.71 -34.26
C VAL A 467 18.19 -21.88 -33.21
N GLU A 468 18.94 -20.85 -33.58
CA GLU A 468 19.63 -20.00 -32.62
C GLU A 468 18.65 -19.24 -31.69
N VAL A 469 17.56 -18.72 -32.26
CA VAL A 469 16.53 -18.03 -31.51
C VAL A 469 15.84 -18.97 -30.48
N PHE A 470 15.52 -20.20 -30.86
CA PHE A 470 14.95 -21.16 -29.92
C PHE A 470 15.97 -21.61 -28.86
N ARG A 471 17.27 -21.70 -29.19
CA ARG A 471 18.30 -21.96 -28.19
C ARG A 471 18.38 -20.85 -27.14
N GLU A 472 18.30 -19.57 -27.56
CA GLU A 472 18.20 -18.45 -26.62
C GLU A 472 16.92 -18.51 -25.78
N ALA A 473 15.77 -18.84 -26.40
CA ALA A 473 14.51 -19.03 -25.67
C ALA A 473 14.59 -20.11 -24.57
N ILE A 474 15.40 -21.15 -24.78
CA ILE A 474 15.63 -22.24 -23.82
C ILE A 474 16.61 -21.82 -22.70
N ARG A 475 17.57 -20.93 -22.96
CA ARG A 475 18.49 -20.38 -21.95
C ARG A 475 17.78 -19.50 -20.92
N VAL A 476 16.67 -18.91 -21.30
CA VAL A 476 15.84 -18.09 -20.38
C VAL A 476 15.18 -19.00 -19.34
N LYS A 477 15.34 -18.67 -18.08
CA LYS A 477 14.78 -19.45 -16.96
C LYS A 477 13.44 -18.85 -16.46
N PRO A 478 12.42 -19.68 -16.19
CA PRO A 478 12.33 -21.12 -16.51
C PRO A 478 12.11 -21.36 -18.02
N PRO A 479 12.83 -22.32 -18.63
CA PRO A 479 12.65 -22.62 -20.04
C PRO A 479 11.27 -23.23 -20.29
N ARG A 480 10.67 -22.84 -21.42
CA ARG A 480 9.30 -23.26 -21.79
C ARG A 480 9.29 -24.53 -22.61
N VAL A 481 8.27 -25.37 -22.41
CA VAL A 481 8.02 -26.56 -23.24
C VAL A 481 7.93 -26.20 -24.72
N ALA A 482 7.17 -25.14 -25.05
CA ALA A 482 7.02 -24.64 -26.41
C ALA A 482 8.35 -24.30 -27.11
N SER A 483 9.34 -23.73 -26.39
CA SER A 483 10.65 -23.42 -26.96
C SER A 483 11.44 -24.67 -27.33
N HIS A 484 11.40 -25.71 -26.49
CA HIS A 484 12.01 -27.01 -26.82
C HIS A 484 11.30 -27.69 -27.99
N ARG A 485 9.96 -27.63 -28.03
CA ARG A 485 9.16 -28.18 -29.11
C ARG A 485 9.44 -27.46 -30.43
N GLY A 486 9.49 -26.12 -30.44
CA GLY A 486 9.82 -25.32 -31.60
C GLY A 486 11.22 -25.64 -32.12
N LEU A 487 12.22 -25.78 -31.23
CA LEU A 487 13.56 -26.20 -31.61
C LEU A 487 13.55 -27.58 -32.27
N GLY A 488 12.85 -28.54 -31.68
CA GLY A 488 12.71 -29.89 -32.25
C GLY A 488 12.07 -29.86 -33.64
N ALA A 489 11.01 -29.08 -33.83
CA ALA A 489 10.31 -28.95 -35.10
C ALA A 489 11.21 -28.39 -36.20
N VAL A 490 11.92 -27.28 -35.94
CA VAL A 490 12.81 -26.68 -36.94
C VAL A 490 14.02 -27.57 -37.28
N LEU A 491 14.56 -28.32 -36.30
CA LEU A 491 15.64 -29.27 -36.54
C LEU A 491 15.19 -30.45 -37.39
N LEU A 492 13.92 -30.94 -37.21
CA LEU A 492 13.35 -31.93 -38.16
C LEU A 492 13.28 -31.41 -39.57
N LEU A 493 12.91 -30.11 -39.79
CA LEU A 493 12.89 -29.50 -41.12
C LEU A 493 14.27 -29.39 -41.74
N GLN A 494 15.31 -29.23 -40.93
CA GLN A 494 16.72 -29.21 -41.37
C GLN A 494 17.28 -30.64 -41.57
N GLY A 495 16.60 -31.69 -41.16
CA GLY A 495 17.09 -33.08 -41.22
C GLY A 495 18.04 -33.46 -40.09
N ASP A 496 18.26 -32.60 -39.10
CA ASP A 496 19.04 -32.94 -37.89
C ASP A 496 18.17 -33.69 -36.87
N HIS A 497 17.93 -34.95 -37.18
CA HIS A 497 17.03 -35.80 -36.41
C HIS A 497 17.54 -36.10 -34.99
N ALA A 498 18.88 -36.15 -34.81
CA ALA A 498 19.47 -36.41 -33.49
C ALA A 498 19.31 -35.26 -32.53
N SER A 499 19.54 -34.03 -33.00
CA SER A 499 19.31 -32.84 -32.21
C SER A 499 17.82 -32.59 -31.95
N ALA A 500 16.94 -32.92 -32.93
CA ALA A 500 15.50 -32.85 -32.76
C ALA A 500 14.99 -33.79 -31.64
N GLU A 501 15.51 -35.04 -31.59
CA GLU A 501 15.23 -35.99 -30.52
C GLU A 501 15.59 -35.40 -29.15
N ALA A 502 16.80 -34.83 -29.01
CA ALA A 502 17.24 -34.22 -27.77
C ALA A 502 16.34 -33.05 -27.35
N ALA A 503 15.90 -32.22 -28.28
CA ALA A 503 15.00 -31.11 -28.03
C ALA A 503 13.61 -31.58 -27.55
N TYR A 504 13.02 -32.60 -28.18
CA TYR A 504 11.72 -33.13 -27.76
C TYR A 504 11.80 -33.86 -26.41
N ARG A 505 12.88 -34.61 -26.12
CA ARG A 505 13.12 -35.15 -24.79
C ARG A 505 13.24 -34.04 -23.73
N GLY A 506 13.86 -32.92 -24.07
CA GLY A 506 13.89 -31.73 -23.24
C GLY A 506 12.53 -31.11 -22.96
N ALA A 507 11.60 -31.15 -23.91
CA ALA A 507 10.22 -30.75 -23.72
C ALA A 507 9.46 -31.71 -22.78
N LEU A 508 9.58 -33.02 -23.01
CA LEU A 508 8.91 -34.09 -22.24
C LEU A 508 9.43 -34.20 -20.79
N ALA A 509 10.71 -33.89 -20.55
CA ALA A 509 11.25 -33.80 -19.20
C ALA A 509 10.57 -32.72 -18.34
N ARG A 510 9.92 -31.74 -18.97
CA ARG A 510 9.19 -30.64 -18.30
C ARG A 510 7.68 -30.87 -18.26
N ARG A 511 7.16 -31.46 -19.32
CA ARG A 511 5.77 -31.84 -19.43
C ARG A 511 5.71 -33.25 -20.06
N PRO A 512 5.63 -34.30 -19.24
CA PRO A 512 5.57 -35.66 -19.72
C PRO A 512 4.31 -35.99 -20.54
N ASP A 513 3.24 -35.22 -20.35
CA ASP A 513 1.94 -35.35 -20.98
C ASP A 513 1.77 -34.45 -22.24
N ASP A 514 2.86 -33.90 -22.83
CA ASP A 514 2.77 -33.08 -24.03
C ASP A 514 2.71 -33.97 -25.30
N ALA A 515 1.49 -34.26 -25.74
CA ALA A 515 1.25 -35.13 -26.91
C ALA A 515 1.98 -34.71 -28.17
N GLN A 516 2.12 -33.38 -28.42
CA GLN A 516 2.85 -32.84 -29.58
C GLN A 516 4.35 -33.12 -29.49
N SER A 517 4.92 -33.12 -28.28
CA SER A 517 6.34 -33.48 -28.07
C SER A 517 6.60 -34.97 -28.26
N HIS A 518 5.67 -35.83 -27.84
CA HIS A 518 5.75 -37.26 -28.16
C HIS A 518 5.67 -37.49 -29.68
N PHE A 519 4.77 -36.78 -30.36
CA PHE A 519 4.67 -36.85 -31.83
C PHE A 519 5.98 -36.45 -32.52
N GLY A 520 6.58 -35.33 -32.10
CA GLY A 520 7.88 -34.90 -32.66
C GLY A 520 9.01 -35.88 -32.36
N LEU A 521 9.03 -36.44 -31.12
CA LEU A 521 10.03 -37.40 -30.70
C LEU A 521 9.99 -38.68 -31.55
N TRP A 522 8.81 -39.27 -31.72
CA TRP A 522 8.73 -40.49 -32.55
C TRP A 522 9.15 -40.21 -34.00
N THR A 523 8.75 -39.05 -34.55
CA THR A 523 9.14 -38.68 -35.93
C THR A 523 10.67 -38.60 -36.04
N ALA A 524 11.34 -38.00 -35.06
CA ALA A 524 12.78 -37.90 -35.01
C ALA A 524 13.44 -39.28 -34.89
N LEU A 525 12.89 -40.17 -34.10
CA LEU A 525 13.40 -41.53 -33.88
C LEU A 525 13.17 -42.42 -35.11
N GLU A 526 12.00 -42.35 -35.75
CA GLU A 526 11.72 -43.07 -36.99
C GLU A 526 12.66 -42.65 -38.11
N ARG A 527 12.90 -41.35 -38.29
CA ARG A 527 13.84 -40.83 -39.28
C ARG A 527 15.28 -41.23 -39.05
N GLN A 528 15.66 -41.57 -37.81
CA GLN A 528 16.97 -42.12 -37.47
C GLN A 528 17.03 -43.65 -37.58
N GLY A 529 15.93 -44.33 -37.86
CA GLY A 529 15.85 -45.79 -37.89
C GLY A 529 15.88 -46.43 -36.49
N LYS A 530 15.61 -45.68 -35.42
CA LYS A 530 15.54 -46.16 -34.04
C LYS A 530 14.16 -46.76 -33.76
N VAL A 531 13.91 -47.90 -34.35
CA VAL A 531 12.57 -48.51 -34.46
C VAL A 531 11.97 -48.85 -33.09
N VAL A 532 12.79 -49.41 -32.18
CA VAL A 532 12.33 -49.82 -30.84
C VAL A 532 11.98 -48.60 -29.98
N GLU A 533 12.79 -47.57 -30.03
CA GLU A 533 12.57 -46.36 -29.27
C GLU A 533 11.35 -45.56 -29.82
N ALA A 534 11.16 -45.59 -31.14
CA ALA A 534 9.97 -44.99 -31.81
C ALA A 534 8.67 -45.69 -31.36
N GLU A 535 8.67 -47.02 -31.25
CA GLU A 535 7.54 -47.77 -30.74
C GLU A 535 7.16 -47.38 -29.32
N VAL A 536 8.14 -47.21 -28.42
CA VAL A 536 7.91 -46.75 -27.06
C VAL A 536 7.31 -45.33 -27.05
N ALA A 537 7.83 -44.44 -27.89
CA ALA A 537 7.31 -43.06 -28.01
C ALA A 537 5.86 -43.02 -28.56
N TYR A 538 5.51 -43.87 -29.55
CA TYR A 538 4.14 -43.98 -30.02
C TYR A 538 3.17 -44.47 -28.93
N ARG A 539 3.53 -45.51 -28.19
CA ARG A 539 2.71 -46.01 -27.08
C ARG A 539 2.53 -44.97 -25.99
N ALA A 540 3.59 -44.27 -25.61
CA ALA A 540 3.50 -43.17 -24.65
C ALA A 540 2.57 -42.03 -25.14
N ALA A 541 2.62 -41.69 -26.42
CA ALA A 541 1.69 -40.72 -27.01
C ALA A 541 0.24 -41.15 -26.92
N ILE A 542 -0.04 -42.45 -27.18
CA ILE A 542 -1.40 -43.04 -27.10
C ILE A 542 -1.87 -43.08 -25.62
N GLU A 543 -1.00 -43.36 -24.67
CA GLU A 543 -1.33 -43.30 -23.23
C GLU A 543 -1.76 -41.90 -22.80
N VAL A 544 -1.08 -40.87 -23.31
CA VAL A 544 -1.39 -39.44 -23.02
C VAL A 544 -2.65 -38.97 -23.75
N SER A 545 -2.83 -39.39 -25.01
CA SER A 545 -3.96 -39.02 -25.86
C SER A 545 -4.45 -40.23 -26.65
N PRO A 546 -5.35 -41.03 -26.06
CA PRO A 546 -5.86 -42.24 -26.68
C PRO A 546 -6.67 -42.03 -27.97
N ASP A 547 -7.16 -40.82 -28.17
CA ASP A 547 -7.94 -40.39 -29.33
C ASP A 547 -7.11 -39.94 -30.54
N LEU A 548 -5.79 -40.10 -30.49
CA LEU A 548 -4.87 -39.62 -31.52
C LEU A 548 -4.78 -40.64 -32.67
N ALA A 549 -5.69 -40.52 -33.65
CA ALA A 549 -5.78 -41.45 -34.81
C ALA A 549 -4.45 -41.63 -35.56
N ASP A 550 -3.68 -40.52 -35.77
CA ASP A 550 -2.38 -40.59 -36.47
C ASP A 550 -1.32 -41.39 -35.68
N ALA A 551 -1.35 -41.35 -34.35
CA ALA A 551 -0.45 -42.16 -33.52
C ALA A 551 -0.71 -43.65 -33.67
N HIS A 552 -1.99 -44.05 -33.66
CA HIS A 552 -2.41 -45.43 -33.90
C HIS A 552 -2.05 -45.89 -35.32
N ALA A 553 -2.29 -45.05 -36.34
CA ALA A 553 -1.92 -45.34 -37.72
C ALA A 553 -0.43 -45.57 -37.92
N ARG A 554 0.41 -44.70 -37.31
CA ARG A 554 1.88 -44.80 -37.43
C ARG A 554 2.42 -45.98 -36.63
N LEU A 555 1.89 -46.26 -35.44
CA LEU A 555 2.24 -47.45 -34.70
C LEU A 555 1.89 -48.71 -35.51
N GLY A 556 0.72 -48.73 -36.15
CA GLY A 556 0.33 -49.80 -37.09
C GLY A 556 1.31 -49.98 -38.24
N ASN A 557 1.76 -48.86 -38.87
CA ASN A 557 2.78 -48.91 -39.92
C ASN A 557 4.11 -49.49 -39.41
N LEU A 558 4.56 -49.09 -38.23
CA LEU A 558 5.81 -49.56 -37.62
C LEU A 558 5.76 -51.06 -37.34
N LEU A 559 4.66 -51.51 -36.73
CA LEU A 559 4.43 -52.94 -36.39
C LEU A 559 4.31 -53.81 -37.64
N ALA A 560 3.63 -53.32 -38.70
CA ALA A 560 3.54 -54.00 -39.98
C ALA A 560 4.90 -54.19 -40.65
N ARG A 561 5.78 -53.20 -40.60
CA ARG A 561 7.18 -53.31 -41.10
C ARG A 561 8.00 -54.31 -40.31
N GLN A 562 7.68 -54.52 -39.04
CA GLN A 562 8.30 -55.56 -38.20
C GLN A 562 7.70 -56.97 -38.40
N GLY A 563 6.66 -57.14 -39.23
CA GLY A 563 5.96 -58.37 -39.41
C GLY A 563 4.98 -58.73 -38.26
N ARG A 564 4.71 -57.83 -37.33
CA ARG A 564 3.80 -58.01 -36.18
C ARG A 564 2.34 -57.70 -36.62
N TRP A 565 1.83 -58.51 -37.55
CA TRP A 565 0.59 -58.26 -38.26
C TRP A 565 -0.65 -58.15 -37.37
N ARG A 566 -0.72 -58.94 -36.26
CA ARG A 566 -1.86 -58.89 -35.32
C ARG A 566 -1.91 -57.56 -34.54
N GLU A 567 -0.79 -57.07 -34.09
CA GLU A 567 -0.73 -55.82 -33.38
C GLU A 567 -0.91 -54.62 -34.31
N ALA A 568 -0.39 -54.69 -35.53
CA ALA A 568 -0.62 -53.72 -36.56
C ALA A 568 -2.13 -53.59 -36.93
N GLU A 569 -2.82 -54.73 -37.04
CA GLU A 569 -4.27 -54.75 -37.27
C GLU A 569 -5.03 -54.05 -36.14
N ALA A 570 -4.71 -54.35 -34.88
CA ALA A 570 -5.36 -53.67 -33.73
C ALA A 570 -5.15 -52.16 -33.80
N SER A 571 -3.92 -51.70 -34.03
CA SER A 571 -3.58 -50.27 -34.12
C SER A 571 -4.31 -49.58 -35.29
N TYR A 572 -4.36 -50.20 -36.47
CA TYR A 572 -5.09 -49.63 -37.60
C TYR A 572 -6.62 -49.59 -37.39
N ARG A 573 -7.20 -50.57 -36.68
CA ARG A 573 -8.61 -50.53 -36.34
C ARG A 573 -8.94 -49.33 -35.48
N GLU A 574 -8.16 -49.11 -34.45
CA GLU A 574 -8.33 -47.91 -33.60
C GLU A 574 -8.19 -46.62 -34.42
N ALA A 575 -7.16 -46.54 -35.28
CA ALA A 575 -6.99 -45.39 -36.16
C ALA A 575 -8.23 -45.13 -37.05
N VAL A 576 -8.83 -46.19 -37.63
CA VAL A 576 -10.02 -46.09 -38.49
C VAL A 576 -11.28 -45.78 -37.68
N VAL A 577 -11.38 -46.25 -36.42
CA VAL A 577 -12.49 -45.91 -35.54
C VAL A 577 -12.42 -44.43 -35.16
N LEU A 578 -11.23 -43.91 -34.85
CA LEU A 578 -11.02 -42.53 -34.46
C LEU A 578 -11.13 -41.53 -35.63
N ASP A 579 -10.63 -41.94 -36.82
CA ASP A 579 -10.79 -41.19 -38.07
C ASP A 579 -11.27 -42.07 -39.21
N PRO A 580 -12.59 -42.22 -39.37
CA PRO A 580 -13.18 -43.00 -40.47
C PRO A 580 -12.91 -42.42 -41.85
N GLY A 581 -12.50 -41.14 -41.95
CA GLY A 581 -12.16 -40.44 -43.18
C GLY A 581 -10.78 -40.79 -43.72
N ASP A 582 -9.87 -41.29 -42.88
CA ASP A 582 -8.48 -41.59 -43.29
C ASP A 582 -8.42 -42.83 -44.22
N ALA A 583 -8.39 -42.54 -45.53
CA ALA A 583 -8.25 -43.56 -46.58
C ALA A 583 -6.96 -44.38 -46.45
N ARG A 584 -5.86 -43.79 -45.92
CA ARG A 584 -4.57 -44.47 -45.79
C ARG A 584 -4.63 -45.56 -44.73
N SER A 585 -5.18 -45.27 -43.58
CA SER A 585 -5.37 -46.22 -42.49
C SER A 585 -6.31 -47.37 -42.89
N ARG A 586 -7.40 -47.08 -43.65
CA ARG A 586 -8.31 -48.10 -44.20
C ARG A 586 -7.59 -49.01 -45.18
N LEU A 587 -6.81 -48.47 -46.12
CA LEU A 587 -6.03 -49.25 -47.07
C LEU A 587 -4.96 -50.11 -46.38
N ALA A 588 -4.28 -49.55 -45.40
CA ALA A 588 -3.28 -50.28 -44.61
C ALA A 588 -3.91 -51.43 -43.81
N LEU A 589 -5.05 -51.19 -43.17
CA LEU A 589 -5.80 -52.21 -42.49
C LEU A 589 -6.21 -53.35 -43.46
N SER A 590 -6.73 -53.00 -44.64
CA SER A 590 -7.11 -54.00 -45.65
C SER A 590 -5.92 -54.82 -46.16
N ALA A 591 -4.77 -54.19 -46.30
CA ALA A 591 -3.52 -54.86 -46.71
C ALA A 591 -3.01 -55.84 -45.64
N VAL A 592 -3.08 -55.47 -44.36
CA VAL A 592 -2.70 -56.32 -43.23
C VAL A 592 -3.67 -57.55 -43.11
N LEU A 593 -4.99 -57.31 -43.28
CA LEU A 593 -5.98 -58.39 -43.26
C LEU A 593 -5.79 -59.41 -44.39
N ARG A 594 -5.24 -59.02 -45.55
CA ARG A 594 -4.94 -59.92 -46.66
C ARG A 594 -3.65 -60.76 -46.44
N ARG A 595 -2.76 -60.31 -45.60
CA ARG A 595 -1.46 -60.96 -45.30
C ARG A 595 -1.48 -61.90 -44.09
N ARG A 596 -2.56 -61.84 -43.34
CA ARG A 596 -2.86 -62.74 -42.23
C ARG A 596 -3.56 -64.00 -42.73
#